data_1797f5b6d844dbd381c34d383509a60b
#
_entry.id   1797f5b6d844dbd381c34d383509a60b
#
_cell.length_a   1.000
_cell.length_b   1.000
_cell.length_c   1.000
_cell.angle_alpha   90.00
_cell.angle_beta   90.00
_cell.angle_gamma   90.00
#
_symmetry.space_group_name_H-M   'P 1'
#
loop_
_entity.id
_entity.type
_entity.pdbx_description
1 polymer ?
#
loop_
_entity_poly.entity_id
_entity_poly.type
_entity_poly.pdbx_seq_one_letter_code
_entity_poly.pdbx_strand_id
1 'polypeptide(L)'
;KKSKAFSYFSVITKNWFIHKVKQNSKRLKRDVQYEDISKDLETEKLITKNAYESDREEKEFWLHLFHEIKSWEKLKLKDNEKKVLDAINILFNSIDEIEIFNKKAIYLYMREITGLNTKQIVNNLNRIRKRYRMFKNEWERGNI
;
A
#
# COMPACT_ATOMS: atom_id res chain seq x y z
N LYS A 1 63.03 20.60 12.21
CA LYS A 1 61.63 21.07 12.53
C LYS A 1 60.70 21.10 11.34
N LYS A 2 61.18 21.18 10.09
CA LYS A 2 60.35 21.14 8.86
C LYS A 2 59.65 19.80 8.62
N SER A 3 60.21 18.68 9.12
CA SER A 3 59.67 17.33 8.88
C SER A 3 58.30 17.04 9.54
N LYS A 4 58.02 17.63 10.70
CA LYS A 4 56.75 17.39 11.43
C LYS A 4 55.54 18.04 10.75
N ALA A 5 55.69 19.22 10.20
CA ALA A 5 54.62 19.92 9.48
C ALA A 5 54.27 19.16 8.17
N PHE A 6 55.28 18.73 7.42
CA PHE A 6 55.10 17.94 6.20
C PHE A 6 54.38 16.64 6.47
N SER A 7 54.80 15.87 7.49
CA SER A 7 54.14 14.65 7.90
C SER A 7 52.65 14.89 8.27
N TYR A 8 52.37 15.95 9.00
CA TYR A 8 51.01 16.30 9.42
C TYR A 8 50.11 16.60 8.20
N PHE A 9 50.57 17.49 7.30
CA PHE A 9 49.82 17.80 6.08
C PHE A 9 49.66 16.55 5.16
N SER A 10 50.65 15.72 5.04
CA SER A 10 50.58 14.49 4.25
C SER A 10 49.50 13.55 4.77
N VAL A 11 49.37 13.39 6.09
CA VAL A 11 48.32 12.57 6.70
C VAL A 11 46.94 13.17 6.46
N ILE A 12 46.76 14.49 6.61
CA ILE A 12 45.46 15.16 6.36
C ILE A 12 45.10 14.99 4.89
N THR A 13 45.98 15.26 3.95
CA THR A 13 45.71 15.15 2.51
C THR A 13 45.36 13.71 2.14
N LYS A 14 46.07 12.73 2.66
CA LYS A 14 45.80 11.32 2.44
C LYS A 14 44.40 10.93 2.95
N ASN A 15 44.06 11.36 4.18
CA ASN A 15 42.78 11.05 4.77
C ASN A 15 41.61 11.75 4.02
N TRP A 16 41.80 12.99 3.61
CA TRP A 16 40.86 13.73 2.79
C TRP A 16 40.64 13.03 1.43
N PHE A 17 41.71 12.62 0.77
CA PHE A 17 41.65 11.90 -0.51
C PHE A 17 40.90 10.57 -0.37
N ILE A 18 41.22 9.79 0.65
CA ILE A 18 40.51 8.51 0.94
C ILE A 18 39.04 8.77 1.19
N HIS A 19 38.70 9.83 1.95
CA HIS A 19 37.31 10.19 2.18
C HIS A 19 36.58 10.55 0.88
N LYS A 20 37.21 11.36 0.02
CA LYS A 20 36.65 11.73 -1.31
C LYS A 20 36.45 10.54 -2.22
N VAL A 21 37.42 9.63 -2.29
CA VAL A 21 37.31 8.40 -3.08
C VAL A 21 36.13 7.51 -2.59
N LYS A 22 36.02 7.35 -1.26
CA LYS A 22 34.90 6.61 -0.67
C LYS A 22 33.54 7.28 -0.94
N GLN A 23 33.47 8.59 -0.85
CA GLN A 23 32.27 9.36 -1.15
C GLN A 23 31.86 9.21 -2.62
N ASN A 24 32.80 9.35 -3.55
CA ASN A 24 32.58 9.15 -4.98
C ASN A 24 32.15 7.72 -5.31
N SER A 25 32.80 6.71 -4.72
CA SER A 25 32.43 5.31 -4.91
C SER A 25 31.01 5.02 -4.41
N LYS A 26 30.61 5.62 -3.28
CA LYS A 26 29.21 5.52 -2.78
C LYS A 26 28.23 6.23 -3.70
N ARG A 27 28.63 7.35 -4.29
CA ARG A 27 27.80 8.10 -5.25
C ARG A 27 27.61 7.28 -6.53
N LEU A 28 28.70 6.81 -7.14
CA LEU A 28 28.67 5.99 -8.36
C LEU A 28 27.85 4.68 -8.19
N LYS A 29 27.79 4.13 -6.98
CA LYS A 29 26.94 2.96 -6.70
C LYS A 29 25.44 3.28 -6.57
N ARG A 30 25.09 4.52 -6.29
CA ARG A 30 23.70 4.97 -6.17
C ARG A 30 23.16 5.59 -7.45
N ASP A 31 24.04 6.32 -8.14
CA ASP A 31 23.67 7.03 -9.36
C ASP A 31 23.91 6.05 -10.54
N VAL A 32 22.83 5.68 -11.19
CA VAL A 32 22.87 4.91 -12.44
C VAL A 32 22.72 5.90 -13.59
N GLN A 33 23.50 5.77 -14.64
CA GLN A 33 23.35 6.60 -15.82
C GLN A 33 22.02 6.25 -16.50
N TYR A 34 21.32 7.27 -17.00
CA TYR A 34 20.00 7.10 -17.64
C TYR A 34 20.06 6.11 -18.81
N GLU A 35 21.16 6.11 -19.56
CA GLU A 35 21.38 5.23 -20.71
C GLU A 35 21.53 3.74 -20.30
N ASP A 36 21.92 3.46 -19.05
CA ASP A 36 22.06 2.10 -18.52
C ASP A 36 20.76 1.57 -17.88
N ILE A 37 19.72 2.41 -17.81
CA ILE A 37 18.43 2.01 -17.26
C ILE A 37 17.66 1.25 -18.34
N SER A 38 17.35 -0.03 -18.06
CA SER A 38 16.49 -0.79 -18.97
C SER A 38 15.12 -0.12 -19.08
N LYS A 39 14.51 -0.18 -20.27
CA LYS A 39 13.17 0.41 -20.52
C LYS A 39 12.11 -0.05 -19.53
N ASP A 40 12.23 -1.27 -19.03
CA ASP A 40 11.32 -1.84 -18.04
C ASP A 40 11.43 -1.12 -16.69
N LEU A 41 12.67 -0.78 -16.25
CA LEU A 41 12.90 0.00 -15.03
C LEU A 41 12.52 1.47 -15.20
N GLU A 42 12.69 2.01 -16.40
CA GLU A 42 12.25 3.37 -16.73
C GLU A 42 10.73 3.48 -16.63
N THR A 43 10.01 2.51 -17.19
CA THR A 43 8.55 2.47 -17.15
C THR A 43 8.01 2.26 -15.73
N GLU A 44 8.67 1.42 -14.92
CA GLU A 44 8.20 1.08 -13.58
C GLU A 44 8.52 2.13 -12.51
N LYS A 45 9.70 2.78 -12.60
CA LYS A 45 10.22 3.64 -11.51
C LYS A 45 10.27 5.13 -11.82
N LEU A 46 10.30 5.52 -13.09
CA LEU A 46 10.47 6.92 -13.49
C LEU A 46 9.17 7.55 -14.00
N ILE A 47 8.14 6.76 -14.33
CA ILE A 47 6.83 7.31 -14.65
C ILE A 47 6.15 7.71 -13.36
N THR A 48 6.11 8.98 -13.08
CA THR A 48 5.20 9.57 -12.09
C THR A 48 3.78 9.47 -12.65
N LYS A 49 2.95 8.60 -12.05
CA LYS A 49 1.52 8.58 -12.36
C LYS A 49 0.97 9.99 -12.10
N ASN A 50 0.20 10.50 -13.06
CA ASN A 50 -0.50 11.76 -12.90
C ASN A 50 -1.45 11.64 -11.70
N ALA A 51 -1.36 12.56 -10.74
CA ALA A 51 -2.20 12.54 -9.55
C ALA A 51 -3.70 12.47 -9.90
N TYR A 52 -4.11 13.17 -10.95
CA TYR A 52 -5.49 13.15 -11.45
C TYR A 52 -5.92 11.76 -11.94
N GLU A 53 -5.06 11.05 -12.66
CA GLU A 53 -5.36 9.68 -13.13
C GLU A 53 -5.47 8.71 -11.96
N SER A 54 -4.58 8.84 -10.97
CA SER A 54 -4.62 8.02 -9.76
C SER A 54 -5.90 8.25 -8.96
N ASP A 55 -6.30 9.50 -8.76
CA ASP A 55 -7.53 9.86 -8.05
C ASP A 55 -8.79 9.40 -8.80
N ARG A 56 -8.75 9.43 -10.13
CA ARG A 56 -9.83 8.93 -10.96
C ARG A 56 -9.94 7.41 -10.89
N GLU A 57 -8.83 6.68 -11.04
CA GLU A 57 -8.80 5.22 -10.91
C GLU A 57 -9.31 4.78 -9.53
N GLU A 58 -8.94 5.49 -8.47
CA GLU A 58 -9.40 5.21 -7.11
C GLU A 58 -10.92 5.40 -6.98
N LYS A 59 -11.46 6.51 -7.48
CA LYS A 59 -12.90 6.76 -7.46
C LYS A 59 -13.69 5.73 -8.26
N GLU A 60 -13.22 5.37 -9.44
CA GLU A 60 -13.82 4.33 -10.28
C GLU A 60 -13.80 2.97 -9.57
N PHE A 61 -12.67 2.59 -8.96
CA PHE A 61 -12.57 1.37 -8.16
C PHE A 61 -13.61 1.32 -7.03
N TRP A 62 -13.76 2.39 -6.26
CA TRP A 62 -14.73 2.44 -5.17
C TRP A 62 -16.17 2.37 -5.67
N LEU A 63 -16.51 3.03 -6.76
CA LEU A 63 -17.85 2.94 -7.38
C LEU A 63 -18.18 1.51 -7.79
N HIS A 64 -17.26 0.83 -8.48
CA HIS A 64 -17.43 -0.56 -8.89
C HIS A 64 -17.50 -1.51 -7.69
N LEU A 65 -16.67 -1.31 -6.67
CA LEU A 65 -16.72 -2.11 -5.45
C LEU A 65 -18.06 -1.97 -4.73
N PHE A 66 -18.59 -0.77 -4.56
CA PHE A 66 -19.91 -0.56 -3.94
C PHE A 66 -21.04 -1.20 -4.76
N HIS A 67 -20.97 -1.12 -6.07
CA HIS A 67 -21.93 -1.80 -6.95
C HIS A 67 -21.86 -3.32 -6.77
N GLU A 68 -20.66 -3.86 -6.69
CA GLU A 68 -20.43 -5.30 -6.51
C GLU A 68 -20.92 -5.78 -5.14
N ILE A 69 -20.68 -5.02 -4.06
CA ILE A 69 -21.20 -5.33 -2.73
C ILE A 69 -22.73 -5.40 -2.73
N LYS A 70 -23.42 -4.47 -3.42
CA LYS A 70 -24.88 -4.52 -3.59
C LYS A 70 -25.34 -5.76 -4.38
N SER A 71 -24.53 -6.24 -5.33
CA SER A 71 -24.84 -7.47 -6.04
C SER A 71 -24.79 -8.68 -5.10
N TRP A 72 -23.83 -8.69 -4.16
CA TRP A 72 -23.71 -9.77 -3.17
C TRP A 72 -24.90 -9.84 -2.21
N GLU A 73 -25.56 -8.73 -1.89
CA GLU A 73 -26.77 -8.70 -1.07
C GLU A 73 -27.94 -9.50 -1.69
N LYS A 74 -27.98 -9.53 -3.04
CA LYS A 74 -29.00 -10.28 -3.80
C LYS A 74 -28.79 -11.80 -3.81
N LEU A 75 -27.60 -12.26 -3.41
CA LEU A 75 -27.26 -13.67 -3.37
C LEU A 75 -27.88 -14.34 -2.13
N LYS A 76 -28.10 -15.67 -2.22
CA LYS A 76 -28.52 -16.47 -1.05
C LYS A 76 -27.37 -16.59 -0.04
N LEU A 77 -27.23 -15.59 0.80
CA LEU A 77 -26.29 -15.57 1.92
C LEU A 77 -26.90 -16.25 3.14
N LYS A 78 -26.06 -16.81 4.00
CA LYS A 78 -26.47 -17.29 5.33
C LYS A 78 -26.75 -16.07 6.22
N ASP A 79 -27.62 -16.20 7.21
CA ASP A 79 -28.03 -15.08 8.09
C ASP A 79 -26.82 -14.36 8.73
N ASN A 80 -25.84 -15.10 9.22
CA ASN A 80 -24.64 -14.49 9.80
C ASN A 80 -23.74 -13.83 8.74
N GLU A 81 -23.72 -14.33 7.52
CA GLU A 81 -22.98 -13.76 6.40
C GLU A 81 -23.61 -12.44 5.96
N LYS A 82 -24.94 -12.40 5.92
CA LYS A 82 -25.71 -11.19 5.63
C LYS A 82 -25.49 -10.11 6.69
N LYS A 83 -25.60 -10.45 7.99
CA LYS A 83 -25.30 -9.52 9.08
C LYS A 83 -23.89 -8.92 8.99
N VAL A 84 -22.90 -9.73 8.63
CA VAL A 84 -21.51 -9.26 8.47
C VAL A 84 -21.39 -8.37 7.25
N LEU A 85 -22.08 -8.63 6.14
CA LEU A 85 -22.11 -7.79 4.96
C LEU A 85 -22.78 -6.43 5.25
N ASP A 86 -23.91 -6.45 5.95
CA ASP A 86 -24.62 -5.24 6.39
C ASP A 86 -23.71 -4.38 7.31
N ALA A 87 -22.98 -5.03 8.24
CA ALA A 87 -22.03 -4.33 9.09
C ALA A 87 -20.88 -3.69 8.31
N ILE A 88 -20.39 -4.35 7.26
CA ILE A 88 -19.38 -3.78 6.35
C ILE A 88 -19.92 -2.54 5.67
N ASN A 89 -21.14 -2.58 5.16
CA ASN A 89 -21.80 -1.42 4.52
C ASN A 89 -21.94 -0.24 5.49
N ILE A 90 -22.36 -0.51 6.73
CA ILE A 90 -22.48 0.53 7.78
C ILE A 90 -21.10 1.14 8.04
N LEU A 91 -20.06 0.34 8.22
CA LEU A 91 -18.71 0.84 8.48
C LEU A 91 -18.14 1.65 7.31
N PHE A 92 -18.43 1.27 6.06
CA PHE A 92 -18.01 2.06 4.90
C PHE A 92 -18.75 3.40 4.80
N ASN A 93 -20.03 3.43 5.15
CA ASN A 93 -20.82 4.68 5.13
C ASN A 93 -20.44 5.63 6.28
N SER A 94 -19.89 5.09 7.38
CA SER A 94 -19.47 5.86 8.55
C SER A 94 -17.96 6.03 8.66
N ILE A 95 -17.22 5.86 7.55
CA ILE A 95 -15.75 5.85 7.58
C ILE A 95 -15.18 7.17 8.09
N ASP A 96 -15.82 8.29 7.77
CA ASP A 96 -15.40 9.64 8.18
C ASP A 96 -15.69 9.92 9.67
N GLU A 97 -16.58 9.15 10.29
CA GLU A 97 -16.92 9.26 11.71
C GLU A 97 -16.08 8.35 12.61
N ILE A 98 -15.31 7.44 12.01
CA ILE A 98 -14.48 6.45 12.74
C ILE A 98 -13.16 7.07 13.11
N GLU A 99 -12.98 7.48 14.37
CA GLU A 99 -11.72 8.05 14.87
C GLU A 99 -10.57 7.04 14.92
N ILE A 100 -10.85 5.78 15.23
CA ILE A 100 -9.84 4.72 15.40
C ILE A 100 -10.04 3.63 14.37
N PHE A 101 -9.25 3.70 13.28
CA PHE A 101 -9.28 2.71 12.20
C PHE A 101 -8.16 1.67 12.36
N ASN A 102 -8.30 0.79 13.34
CA ASN A 102 -7.39 -0.33 13.53
C ASN A 102 -8.15 -1.66 13.58
N LYS A 103 -7.44 -2.75 13.35
CA LYS A 103 -8.04 -4.09 13.27
C LYS A 103 -8.84 -4.48 14.52
N LYS A 104 -8.40 -4.09 15.72
CA LYS A 104 -9.09 -4.43 16.97
C LYS A 104 -10.40 -3.65 17.11
N ALA A 105 -10.37 -2.35 16.80
CA ALA A 105 -11.55 -1.48 16.84
C ALA A 105 -12.59 -1.93 15.82
N ILE A 106 -12.19 -2.25 14.58
CA ILE A 106 -13.11 -2.76 13.55
C ILE A 106 -13.82 -4.03 14.00
N TYR A 107 -13.11 -5.00 14.60
CA TYR A 107 -13.76 -6.20 15.14
C TYR A 107 -14.70 -5.89 16.30
N LEU A 108 -14.41 -4.88 17.12
CA LEU A 108 -15.31 -4.42 18.19
C LEU A 108 -16.59 -3.84 17.58
N TYR A 109 -16.48 -2.91 16.65
CA TYR A 109 -17.64 -2.34 15.94
C TYR A 109 -18.48 -3.41 15.27
N MET A 110 -17.85 -4.34 14.55
CA MET A 110 -18.57 -5.44 13.92
C MET A 110 -19.32 -6.33 14.93
N ARG A 111 -18.76 -6.56 16.12
CA ARG A 111 -19.44 -7.31 17.19
C ARG A 111 -20.65 -6.57 17.70
N GLU A 112 -20.55 -5.26 17.90
CA GLU A 112 -21.64 -4.41 18.38
C GLU A 112 -22.78 -4.36 17.34
N ILE A 113 -22.44 -4.18 16.07
CA ILE A 113 -23.45 -4.09 14.99
C ILE A 113 -24.13 -5.46 14.75
N THR A 114 -23.37 -6.54 14.70
CA THR A 114 -23.88 -7.87 14.30
C THR A 114 -24.40 -8.71 15.46
N GLY A 115 -23.97 -8.43 16.69
CA GLY A 115 -24.20 -9.30 17.85
C GLY A 115 -23.46 -10.66 17.80
N LEU A 116 -22.56 -10.85 16.84
CA LEU A 116 -21.81 -12.10 16.65
C LEU A 116 -20.49 -12.09 17.43
N ASN A 117 -20.00 -13.29 17.77
CA ASN A 117 -18.68 -13.39 18.37
C ASN A 117 -17.57 -13.23 17.30
N THR A 118 -16.36 -12.88 17.73
CA THR A 118 -15.22 -12.62 16.83
C THR A 118 -14.92 -13.80 15.90
N LYS A 119 -15.04 -15.05 16.37
CA LYS A 119 -14.79 -16.26 15.55
C LYS A 119 -15.81 -16.38 14.41
N GLN A 120 -17.08 -16.11 14.69
CA GLN A 120 -18.15 -16.11 13.68
C GLN A 120 -17.92 -14.98 12.65
N ILE A 121 -17.56 -13.80 13.11
CA ILE A 121 -17.23 -12.66 12.23
C ILE A 121 -16.07 -13.02 11.31
N VAL A 122 -14.95 -13.52 11.84
CA VAL A 122 -13.77 -13.91 11.04
C VAL A 122 -14.12 -14.97 9.99
N ASN A 123 -14.90 -15.98 10.36
CA ASN A 123 -15.31 -17.04 9.42
C ASN A 123 -16.15 -16.49 8.26
N ASN A 124 -17.09 -15.59 8.55
CA ASN A 124 -17.93 -14.98 7.52
C ASN A 124 -17.15 -13.94 6.69
N LEU A 125 -16.27 -13.14 7.32
CA LEU A 125 -15.35 -12.26 6.60
C LEU A 125 -14.44 -12.99 5.63
N ASN A 126 -13.97 -14.18 5.97
CA ASN A 126 -13.13 -14.96 5.07
C ASN A 126 -13.87 -15.39 3.78
N ARG A 127 -15.19 -15.58 3.85
CA ARG A 127 -16.02 -15.86 2.66
C ARG A 127 -16.20 -14.61 1.80
N ILE A 128 -16.51 -13.47 2.43
CA ILE A 128 -16.62 -12.18 1.74
C ILE A 128 -15.26 -11.78 1.12
N ARG A 129 -14.15 -12.02 1.82
CA ARG A 129 -12.80 -11.80 1.31
C ARG A 129 -12.48 -12.59 0.05
N LYS A 130 -13.00 -13.81 -0.09
CA LYS A 130 -12.84 -14.57 -1.34
C LYS A 130 -13.50 -13.86 -2.52
N ARG A 131 -14.72 -13.33 -2.32
CA ARG A 131 -15.44 -12.57 -3.35
C ARG A 131 -14.71 -11.28 -3.71
N TYR A 132 -14.26 -10.55 -2.70
CA TYR A 132 -13.45 -9.34 -2.90
C TYR A 132 -12.18 -9.63 -3.71
N ARG A 133 -11.49 -10.74 -3.44
CA ARG A 133 -10.30 -11.11 -4.22
C ARG A 133 -10.62 -11.42 -5.67
N MET A 134 -11.76 -12.06 -5.94
CA MET A 134 -12.22 -12.29 -7.32
C MET A 134 -12.48 -10.96 -8.02
N PHE A 135 -13.25 -10.07 -7.43
CA PHE A 135 -13.51 -8.73 -7.94
C PHE A 135 -12.20 -7.98 -8.20
N LYS A 136 -11.28 -7.95 -7.22
CA LYS A 136 -10.00 -7.28 -7.35
C LYS A 136 -9.17 -7.81 -8.52
N ASN A 137 -9.12 -9.12 -8.70
CA ASN A 137 -8.40 -9.76 -9.81
C ASN A 137 -9.02 -9.40 -11.18
N GLU A 138 -10.34 -9.28 -11.27
CA GLU A 138 -11.04 -8.87 -12.49
C GLU A 138 -10.79 -7.39 -12.80
N TRP A 139 -10.80 -6.54 -11.77
CA TRP A 139 -10.41 -5.14 -11.88
C TRP A 139 -8.96 -4.97 -12.39
N GLU A 140 -8.00 -5.67 -11.77
CA GLU A 140 -6.59 -5.61 -12.16
C GLU A 140 -6.33 -6.12 -13.59
N ARG A 141 -7.21 -6.97 -14.12
CA ARG A 141 -7.17 -7.45 -15.51
C ARG A 141 -7.87 -6.52 -16.49
N GLY A 142 -8.51 -5.47 -16.03
CA GLY A 142 -9.28 -4.55 -16.86
C GLY A 142 -10.57 -5.16 -17.44
N ASN A 143 -11.16 -6.15 -16.77
CA ASN A 143 -12.42 -6.78 -17.20
C ASN A 143 -13.66 -6.07 -16.63
N ILE A 144 -13.46 -5.12 -15.73
CA ILE A 144 -14.51 -4.33 -15.07
C ILE A 144 -14.17 -2.86 -15.19
#